data_718efb093f19e350322c19d2bc723999
#
_entry.id   718efb093f19e350322c19d2bc723999
#
_cell.length_a   1.000
_cell.length_b   1.000
_cell.length_c   1.000
_cell.angle_alpha   90.00
_cell.angle_beta   90.00
_cell.angle_gamma   90.00
#
_symmetry.space_group_name_H-M   'P 1'
#
loop_
_entity.id
_entity.type
_entity.pdbx_description
1 polymer ?
#
loop_
_entity_poly.entity_id
_entity_poly.type
_entity_poly.pdbx_seq_one_letter_code
_entity_poly.pdbx_strand_id
1 'polypeptide(L)'
;MTFTPTHVDDTPAVCRCCGRHARGIGVGINKDPGYLCGECVLLVEEIKRIRRMDPYELAARAGGMDAAASLVEEFGPDLSTWEEEQVLIFCGAVWQGCADRLRELIRKGDIPF
;
A
#
# COMPACT_ATOMS: atom_id res chain seq x y z
N MET A 1 18.03 -3.40 -2.38
CA MET A 1 16.77 -2.90 -1.85
C MET A 1 17.00 -2.22 -0.52
N THR A 2 16.50 -1.03 -0.36
CA THR A 2 16.70 -0.27 0.86
C THR A 2 15.74 -0.77 1.94
N PHE A 3 16.27 -1.08 3.11
CA PHE A 3 15.46 -1.48 4.24
C PHE A 3 14.68 -0.27 4.77
N THR A 4 13.38 -0.41 4.89
CA THR A 4 12.53 0.64 5.47
C THR A 4 12.06 0.14 6.83
N PRO A 5 12.47 0.78 7.93
CA PRO A 5 12.05 0.32 9.24
C PRO A 5 10.55 0.54 9.45
N THR A 6 9.92 -0.42 10.12
CA THR A 6 8.49 -0.34 10.43
C THR A 6 8.23 0.43 11.73
N HIS A 7 9.28 0.85 12.39
CA HIS A 7 9.17 1.65 13.62
C HIS A 7 10.33 2.63 13.71
N VAL A 8 10.11 3.71 14.44
CA VAL A 8 11.12 4.74 14.74
C VAL A 8 11.06 4.99 16.24
N ASP A 9 12.20 4.88 16.92
CA ASP A 9 12.30 5.05 18.37
C ASP A 9 11.27 4.19 19.13
N ASP A 10 11.18 2.92 18.76
CA ASP A 10 10.23 1.95 19.31
C ASP A 10 8.76 2.28 19.08
N THR A 11 8.49 3.24 18.21
CA THR A 11 7.13 3.65 17.86
C THR A 11 6.81 3.15 16.45
N PRO A 12 5.65 2.50 16.23
CA PRO A 12 5.26 2.10 14.89
C PRO A 12 5.24 3.28 13.93
N ALA A 13 5.89 3.13 12.78
CA ALA A 13 6.00 4.22 11.80
C ALA A 13 5.20 3.92 10.54
N VAL A 14 5.51 2.83 9.84
CA VAL A 14 4.87 2.49 8.58
C VAL A 14 4.33 1.07 8.62
N CYS A 15 3.21 0.86 7.93
CA CYS A 15 2.62 -0.46 7.76
C CYS A 15 3.55 -1.32 6.91
N ARG A 16 3.87 -2.50 7.41
CA ARG A 16 4.72 -3.45 6.70
C ARG A 16 4.11 -3.87 5.36
N CYS A 17 2.78 -3.89 5.26
CA CYS A 17 2.08 -4.35 4.08
C CYS A 17 1.95 -3.25 3.02
N CYS A 18 1.31 -2.13 3.36
CA CYS A 18 0.97 -1.10 2.39
C CYS A 18 1.75 0.21 2.52
N GLY A 19 2.60 0.33 3.53
CA GLY A 19 3.44 1.51 3.73
C GLY A 19 2.76 2.71 4.35
N ARG A 20 1.50 2.60 4.74
CA ARG A 20 0.78 3.70 5.40
C ARG A 20 1.12 3.71 6.89
N HIS A 21 0.60 4.70 7.61
CA HIS A 21 0.89 4.83 9.04
C HIS A 21 0.46 3.58 9.82
N ALA A 22 1.38 2.99 10.56
CA ALA A 22 1.12 1.81 11.37
C ALA A 22 0.44 2.17 12.69
N ARG A 23 -0.30 1.21 13.25
CA ARG A 23 -1.08 1.39 14.47
C ARG A 23 -0.58 0.57 15.65
N GLY A 24 0.63 0.03 15.56
CA GLY A 24 1.21 -0.70 16.67
C GLY A 24 0.82 -2.17 16.77
N ILE A 25 0.08 -2.68 15.79
CA ILE A 25 -0.28 -4.09 15.74
C ILE A 25 0.71 -4.80 14.83
N GLY A 26 1.56 -5.64 15.42
CA GLY A 26 2.63 -6.31 14.71
C GLY A 26 2.23 -7.68 14.20
N VAL A 27 2.89 -8.10 13.12
CA VAL A 27 2.78 -9.48 12.63
C VAL A 27 3.82 -10.40 13.28
N GLY A 28 4.67 -9.81 14.11
CA GLY A 28 5.51 -10.50 15.06
C GLY A 28 6.40 -11.62 14.54
N ILE A 29 7.44 -11.28 13.81
CA ILE A 29 8.43 -12.26 13.40
C ILE A 29 9.80 -11.70 13.71
N ASN A 30 10.57 -12.43 14.53
CA ASN A 30 11.94 -12.07 14.85
C ASN A 30 12.08 -10.70 15.54
N LYS A 31 13.13 -9.95 15.17
CA LYS A 31 13.47 -8.68 15.80
C LYS A 31 12.67 -7.52 15.26
N ASP A 32 12.03 -7.71 14.11
CA ASP A 32 11.17 -6.68 13.49
C ASP A 32 9.73 -7.20 13.47
N PRO A 33 8.86 -6.69 14.35
CA PRO A 33 7.49 -7.17 14.41
C PRO A 33 6.65 -6.83 13.17
N GLY A 34 7.07 -5.87 12.35
CA GLY A 34 6.33 -5.51 11.15
C GLY A 34 4.92 -5.02 11.45
N TYR A 35 4.79 -3.81 11.96
CA TYR A 35 3.51 -3.23 12.35
C TYR A 35 2.60 -2.99 11.15
N LEU A 36 1.28 -2.99 11.40
CA LEU A 36 0.26 -2.84 10.37
C LEU A 36 -0.61 -1.61 10.60
N CYS A 37 -1.17 -1.08 9.51
CA CYS A 37 -2.16 0.00 9.60
C CYS A 37 -3.54 -0.58 9.95
N GLY A 38 -4.51 0.32 10.21
CA GLY A 38 -5.84 -0.09 10.61
C GLY A 38 -6.61 -0.91 9.58
N GLU A 39 -6.27 -0.77 8.30
CA GLU A 39 -6.91 -1.54 7.24
C GLU A 39 -6.24 -2.90 7.03
N CYS A 40 -4.91 -2.92 7.01
CA CYS A 40 -4.16 -4.15 6.80
C CYS A 40 -4.26 -5.11 7.98
N VAL A 41 -4.52 -4.60 9.19
CA VAL A 41 -4.66 -5.46 10.36
C VAL A 41 -5.81 -6.47 10.22
N LEU A 42 -6.81 -6.13 9.41
CA LEU A 42 -7.93 -7.05 9.15
C LEU A 42 -7.49 -8.28 8.38
N LEU A 43 -6.32 -8.23 7.75
CA LEU A 43 -5.77 -9.33 6.98
C LEU A 43 -4.53 -9.92 7.65
N VAL A 44 -4.39 -9.74 8.97
CA VAL A 44 -3.18 -10.14 9.69
C VAL A 44 -2.84 -11.61 9.50
N GLU A 45 -3.84 -12.49 9.50
CA GLU A 45 -3.58 -13.92 9.36
C GLU A 45 -3.09 -14.27 7.96
N GLU A 46 -3.66 -13.64 6.94
CA GLU A 46 -3.25 -13.82 5.55
C GLU A 46 -1.84 -13.28 5.34
N ILE A 47 -1.55 -12.11 5.89
CA ILE A 47 -0.24 -11.47 5.77
C ILE A 47 0.85 -12.32 6.42
N LYS A 48 0.58 -12.94 7.56
CA LYS A 48 1.54 -13.81 8.24
C LYS A 48 1.98 -15.00 7.40
N ARG A 49 1.14 -15.44 6.46
CA ARG A 49 1.44 -16.58 5.60
C ARG A 49 2.26 -16.22 4.37
N ILE A 50 2.37 -14.92 4.06
CA ILE A 50 3.08 -14.46 2.88
C ILE A 50 4.57 -14.45 3.16
N ARG A 51 5.33 -15.18 2.35
CA ARG A 51 6.79 -15.24 2.47
C ARG A 51 7.45 -14.08 1.72
N ARG A 52 6.86 -13.68 0.58
CA ARG A 52 7.39 -12.62 -0.27
C ARG A 52 6.27 -11.68 -0.68
N MET A 53 6.42 -10.42 -0.36
CA MET A 53 5.45 -9.40 -0.74
C MET A 53 5.64 -8.91 -2.17
N ASP A 54 6.84 -9.06 -2.74
CA ASP A 54 7.17 -8.50 -4.05
C ASP A 54 6.14 -8.81 -5.15
N PRO A 55 5.71 -10.07 -5.33
CA PRO A 55 4.72 -10.36 -6.39
C PRO A 55 3.39 -9.64 -6.18
N TYR A 56 2.96 -9.54 -4.92
CA TYR A 56 1.72 -8.84 -4.59
C TYR A 56 1.86 -7.34 -4.85
N GLU A 57 2.99 -6.75 -4.46
CA GLU A 57 3.24 -5.33 -4.65
C GLU A 57 3.31 -4.96 -6.13
N LEU A 58 3.96 -5.80 -6.94
CA LEU A 58 4.03 -5.57 -8.38
C LEU A 58 2.64 -5.62 -9.04
N ALA A 59 1.81 -6.57 -8.63
CA ALA A 59 0.45 -6.69 -9.18
C ALA A 59 -0.46 -5.57 -8.67
N ALA A 60 -0.21 -5.07 -7.47
CA ALA A 60 -1.02 -4.00 -6.87
C ALA A 60 -0.94 -2.69 -7.66
N ARG A 61 0.13 -2.49 -8.45
CA ARG A 61 0.27 -1.29 -9.28
C ARG A 61 -0.90 -1.06 -10.22
N ALA A 62 -1.56 -2.13 -10.64
CA ALA A 62 -2.74 -2.03 -11.51
C ALA A 62 -3.87 -1.25 -10.83
N GLY A 63 -4.00 -1.36 -9.51
CA GLY A 63 -5.00 -0.58 -8.77
C GLY A 63 -4.72 0.91 -8.81
N GLY A 64 -3.43 1.27 -8.70
CA GLY A 64 -3.02 2.68 -8.84
C GLY A 64 -3.26 3.20 -10.25
N MET A 65 -2.98 2.37 -11.25
CA MET A 65 -3.21 2.73 -12.65
C MET A 65 -4.69 2.99 -12.91
N ASP A 66 -5.57 2.14 -12.40
CA ASP A 66 -7.01 2.32 -12.57
C ASP A 66 -7.49 3.61 -11.91
N ALA A 67 -7.01 3.90 -10.71
CA ALA A 67 -7.34 5.14 -10.02
C ALA A 67 -6.82 6.36 -10.79
N ALA A 68 -5.61 6.28 -11.33
CA ALA A 68 -5.02 7.35 -12.12
C ALA A 68 -5.84 7.64 -13.38
N ALA A 69 -6.27 6.59 -14.08
CA ALA A 69 -7.05 6.73 -15.31
C ALA A 69 -8.34 7.51 -15.07
N SER A 70 -9.04 7.23 -13.98
CA SER A 70 -10.29 7.91 -13.63
C SER A 70 -10.06 9.41 -13.43
N LEU A 71 -8.97 9.79 -12.79
CA LEU A 71 -8.67 11.20 -12.51
C LEU A 71 -8.16 11.92 -13.74
N VAL A 72 -7.45 11.24 -14.63
CA VAL A 72 -7.05 11.83 -15.92
C VAL A 72 -8.27 12.16 -16.76
N GLU A 73 -9.30 11.32 -16.74
CA GLU A 73 -10.56 11.61 -17.41
C GLU A 73 -11.23 12.85 -16.81
N GLU A 74 -11.20 12.97 -15.48
CA GLU A 74 -11.86 14.09 -14.81
C GLU A 74 -11.10 15.40 -14.95
N PHE A 75 -9.78 15.36 -14.77
CA PHE A 75 -8.93 16.57 -14.73
C PHE A 75 -8.30 16.92 -16.08
N GLY A 76 -8.35 16.03 -17.06
CA GLY A 76 -7.75 16.21 -18.37
C GLY A 76 -6.41 15.52 -18.52
N PRO A 77 -5.98 15.24 -19.77
CA PRO A 77 -4.77 14.45 -20.04
C PRO A 77 -3.45 15.21 -19.91
N ASP A 78 -3.50 16.53 -19.78
CA ASP A 78 -2.29 17.34 -19.68
C ASP A 78 -2.05 17.77 -18.23
N LEU A 79 -1.15 17.06 -17.56
CA LEU A 79 -0.80 17.33 -16.17
C LEU A 79 -0.28 18.72 -15.93
N SER A 80 0.30 19.37 -16.96
CA SER A 80 0.82 20.73 -16.82
C SER A 80 -0.27 21.75 -16.58
N THR A 81 -1.54 21.42 -16.89
CA THR A 81 -2.68 22.30 -16.67
C THR A 81 -3.35 22.10 -15.33
N TRP A 82 -2.90 21.10 -14.57
CA TRP A 82 -3.49 20.77 -13.26
C TRP A 82 -3.03 21.74 -12.19
N GLU A 83 -3.92 22.01 -11.24
CA GLU A 83 -3.57 22.75 -10.05
C GLU A 83 -2.86 21.83 -9.06
N GLU A 84 -2.09 22.42 -8.13
CA GLU A 84 -1.37 21.65 -7.14
C GLU A 84 -2.29 20.70 -6.37
N GLU A 85 -3.47 21.19 -6.00
CA GLU A 85 -4.45 20.38 -5.26
C GLU A 85 -4.87 19.15 -6.06
N GLN A 86 -5.07 19.31 -7.37
CA GLN A 86 -5.43 18.19 -8.25
C GLN A 86 -4.30 17.15 -8.33
N VAL A 87 -3.05 17.60 -8.36
CA VAL A 87 -1.89 16.71 -8.37
C VAL A 87 -1.83 15.92 -7.06
N LEU A 88 -2.08 16.58 -5.93
CA LEU A 88 -2.07 15.90 -4.63
C LEU A 88 -3.20 14.87 -4.52
N ILE A 89 -4.38 15.20 -5.03
CA ILE A 89 -5.50 14.25 -5.08
C ILE A 89 -5.13 13.04 -5.93
N PHE A 90 -4.49 13.27 -7.06
CA PHE A 90 -4.04 12.21 -7.95
C PHE A 90 -3.04 11.29 -7.26
N CYS A 91 -2.04 11.85 -6.61
CA CYS A 91 -1.02 11.06 -5.90
C CYS A 91 -1.65 10.22 -4.79
N GLY A 92 -2.57 10.82 -4.03
CA GLY A 92 -3.27 10.10 -2.97
C GLY A 92 -4.13 8.97 -3.51
N ALA A 93 -4.82 9.21 -4.62
CA ALA A 93 -5.67 8.20 -5.25
C ALA A 93 -4.85 7.02 -5.80
N VAL A 94 -3.70 7.30 -6.39
CA VAL A 94 -2.80 6.24 -6.89
C VAL A 94 -2.31 5.38 -5.73
N TRP A 95 -1.86 6.02 -4.66
CA TRP A 95 -1.40 5.29 -3.47
C TRP A 95 -2.52 4.44 -2.88
N GLN A 96 -3.70 5.04 -2.71
CA GLN A 96 -4.85 4.32 -2.15
C GLN A 96 -5.27 3.16 -3.07
N GLY A 97 -5.27 3.38 -4.38
CA GLY A 97 -5.61 2.34 -5.35
C GLY A 97 -4.64 1.16 -5.29
N CYS A 98 -3.35 1.43 -5.16
CA CYS A 98 -2.35 0.39 -5.01
C CYS A 98 -2.57 -0.40 -3.71
N ALA A 99 -2.81 0.30 -2.61
CA ALA A 99 -3.02 -0.33 -1.31
C ALA A 99 -4.30 -1.18 -1.29
N ASP A 100 -5.37 -0.68 -1.87
CA ASP A 100 -6.63 -1.41 -1.93
C ASP A 100 -6.49 -2.69 -2.78
N ARG A 101 -5.81 -2.60 -3.90
CA ARG A 101 -5.57 -3.77 -4.76
C ARG A 101 -4.67 -4.77 -4.07
N LEU A 102 -3.65 -4.30 -3.35
CA LEU A 102 -2.77 -5.18 -2.59
C LEU A 102 -3.57 -5.99 -1.56
N ARG A 103 -4.43 -5.32 -0.80
CA ARG A 103 -5.26 -6.00 0.19
C ARG A 103 -6.24 -6.99 -0.46
N GLU A 104 -6.79 -6.62 -1.62
CA GLU A 104 -7.69 -7.51 -2.35
C GLU A 104 -6.98 -8.78 -2.81
N LEU A 105 -5.77 -8.65 -3.35
CA LEU A 105 -4.97 -9.79 -3.79
C LEU A 105 -4.62 -10.72 -2.62
N ILE A 106 -4.26 -10.12 -1.48
CA ILE A 106 -3.95 -10.89 -0.28
C ILE A 106 -5.18 -11.63 0.22
N ARG A 107 -6.32 -10.94 0.24
CA ARG A 107 -7.58 -11.54 0.71
C ARG A 107 -7.99 -12.73 -0.14
N LYS A 108 -7.85 -12.62 -1.45
CA LYS A 108 -8.22 -13.68 -2.38
C LYS A 108 -7.20 -14.81 -2.43
N GLY A 109 -5.99 -14.57 -1.96
CA GLY A 109 -4.92 -15.54 -2.07
C GLY A 109 -4.40 -15.72 -3.49
N ASP A 110 -4.69 -14.78 -4.38
CA ASP A 110 -4.22 -14.82 -5.76
C ASP A 110 -2.79 -14.35 -5.84
N ILE A 111 -1.88 -15.27 -6.07
CA ILE A 111 -0.49 -14.92 -6.30
C ILE A 111 -0.34 -14.61 -7.78
N PRO A 112 -0.04 -13.37 -8.13
CA PRO A 112 -0.01 -12.94 -9.53
C PRO A 112 1.32 -13.26 -10.19
N PHE A 113 1.51 -14.45 -10.57
CA PHE A 113 2.68 -14.85 -11.35
C PHE A 113 2.29 -15.13 -12.79
#